data_9c5e8e1d6b1ce4e8c47b91ad3117f111
#
_entry.id   9c5e8e1d6b1ce4e8c47b91ad3117f111
#
_cell.length_a   1.000
_cell.length_b   1.000
_cell.length_c   1.000
_cell.angle_alpha   90.00
_cell.angle_beta   90.00
_cell.angle_gamma   90.00
#
_symmetry.space_group_name_H-M   'P 1'
#
loop_
_entity.id
_entity.type
_entity.pdbx_description
1 polymer ?
#
loop_
_entity_poly.entity_id
_entity_poly.type
_entity_poly.pdbx_seq_one_letter_code
_entity_poly.pdbx_strand_id
1 'polypeptide(L)'
;VNGIISNIVIVKADGAVAQNEICYVHTGDTRMMAEVIKVIGDAAYVQVFDSTRGLKIGDRVEFEGHMLEATLAPGLLSRNYDGLQNDLEKMDGLFIARGSVTDPIDFGAEWEFTPLAAAGDRVTAASWLGEVKEQWVMHKIMVPFTMTDTYTVKSVVPAGKYRVTDTVAVVTDAEGCDHDITMVQRWPVKQAVRCYREKPRPSRVMETGVRAIDTFNPMAEGGTGFIPGPFGAGKTVLQHAISKQADADIIIMVACGERA
;
A
#
# COMPACT_ATOMS: atom_id res chain seq x y z
N VAL A 1 21.55 -18.48 -5.35
CA VAL A 1 22.31 -17.75 -4.33
C VAL A 1 23.80 -18.01 -4.51
N ASN A 2 24.63 -16.96 -4.63
CA ASN A 2 26.09 -17.04 -4.77
C ASN A 2 26.84 -16.56 -3.51
N GLY A 3 26.20 -15.79 -2.66
CA GLY A 3 26.79 -15.28 -1.43
C GLY A 3 25.75 -14.73 -0.47
N ILE A 4 26.08 -14.69 0.82
CA ILE A 4 25.19 -14.22 1.88
C ILE A 4 26.00 -13.32 2.81
N ILE A 5 25.53 -12.09 3.03
CA ILE A 5 26.15 -11.10 3.92
C ILE A 5 25.05 -10.52 4.81
N SER A 6 24.87 -11.07 6.01
CA SER A 6 23.78 -10.68 6.91
C SER A 6 22.40 -10.90 6.25
N ASN A 7 21.60 -9.86 6.05
CA ASN A 7 20.31 -9.91 5.35
C ASN A 7 20.42 -9.65 3.84
N ILE A 8 21.62 -9.48 3.31
CA ILE A 8 21.85 -9.29 1.88
C ILE A 8 22.29 -10.61 1.27
N VAL A 9 21.61 -11.01 0.21
CA VAL A 9 21.91 -12.19 -0.58
C VAL A 9 22.41 -11.77 -1.95
N ILE A 10 23.53 -12.32 -2.39
CA ILE A 10 24.09 -12.08 -3.73
C ILE A 10 23.61 -13.21 -4.62
N VAL A 11 22.93 -12.85 -5.70
CA VAL A 11 22.32 -13.80 -6.64
C VAL A 11 22.91 -13.58 -8.01
N LYS A 12 23.28 -14.64 -8.70
CA LYS A 12 23.54 -14.58 -10.13
C LYS A 12 22.20 -14.64 -10.87
N ALA A 13 21.90 -13.62 -11.64
CA ALA A 13 20.68 -13.55 -12.43
C ALA A 13 20.93 -14.12 -13.83
N ASP A 14 20.03 -14.98 -14.29
CA ASP A 14 20.10 -15.57 -15.64
C ASP A 14 19.29 -14.75 -16.67
N GLY A 15 18.73 -13.61 -16.25
CA GLY A 15 17.91 -12.70 -17.07
C GLY A 15 18.02 -11.24 -16.62
N ALA A 16 17.24 -10.38 -17.25
CA ALA A 16 17.17 -8.96 -16.85
C ALA A 16 16.48 -8.84 -15.48
N VAL A 17 17.13 -8.16 -14.56
CA VAL A 17 16.63 -7.87 -13.22
C VAL A 17 16.70 -6.37 -12.99
N ALA A 18 15.62 -5.79 -12.47
CA ALA A 18 15.54 -4.38 -12.18
C ALA A 18 15.82 -4.06 -10.71
N GLN A 19 16.32 -2.86 -10.44
CA GLN A 19 16.42 -2.36 -9.07
C GLN A 19 15.02 -2.11 -8.50
N ASN A 20 14.83 -2.40 -7.21
CA ASN A 20 13.56 -2.39 -6.46
C ASN A 20 12.57 -3.50 -6.89
N GLU A 21 12.97 -4.42 -7.73
CA GLU A 21 12.15 -5.58 -8.06
C GLU A 21 12.03 -6.52 -6.86
N ILE A 22 10.84 -7.06 -6.64
CA ILE A 22 10.59 -8.07 -5.62
C ILE A 22 11.01 -9.45 -6.14
N CYS A 23 11.59 -10.21 -5.26
CA CYS A 23 11.92 -11.60 -5.51
C CYS A 23 11.66 -12.45 -4.27
N TYR A 24 11.66 -13.75 -4.47
CA TYR A 24 11.51 -14.72 -3.39
C TYR A 24 12.73 -15.64 -3.32
N VAL A 25 13.30 -15.73 -2.12
CA VAL A 25 14.40 -16.65 -1.82
C VAL A 25 13.81 -17.92 -1.22
N HIS A 26 14.08 -19.06 -1.84
CA HIS A 26 13.59 -20.36 -1.42
C HIS A 26 14.65 -21.10 -0.62
N THR A 27 14.30 -21.62 0.56
CA THR A 27 15.13 -22.52 1.35
C THR A 27 14.27 -23.60 1.98
N GLY A 28 14.49 -24.86 1.57
CA GLY A 28 13.55 -25.93 1.91
C GLY A 28 12.13 -25.57 1.46
N ASP A 29 11.18 -25.69 2.37
CA ASP A 29 9.76 -25.35 2.12
C ASP A 29 9.42 -23.87 2.40
N THR A 30 10.41 -23.07 2.79
CA THR A 30 10.17 -21.65 3.15
C THR A 30 10.46 -20.75 1.95
N ARG A 31 9.51 -19.86 1.64
CA ARG A 31 9.60 -18.82 0.62
C ARG A 31 9.66 -17.47 1.32
N MET A 32 10.75 -16.73 1.16
CA MET A 32 10.97 -15.44 1.83
C MET A 32 10.98 -14.32 0.82
N MET A 33 10.19 -13.29 1.08
CA MET A 33 10.18 -12.09 0.25
C MET A 33 11.46 -11.28 0.43
N ALA A 34 11.94 -10.73 -0.66
CA ALA A 34 13.13 -9.95 -0.72
C ALA A 34 13.06 -8.90 -1.83
N GLU A 35 13.91 -7.88 -1.78
CA GLU A 35 13.94 -6.80 -2.76
C GLU A 35 15.35 -6.62 -3.32
N VAL A 36 15.44 -6.38 -4.63
CA VAL A 36 16.68 -6.05 -5.31
C VAL A 36 17.12 -4.63 -4.95
N ILE A 37 18.18 -4.49 -4.17
CA ILE A 37 18.70 -3.18 -3.77
C ILE A 37 19.77 -2.65 -4.75
N LYS A 38 20.42 -3.55 -5.48
CA LYS A 38 21.49 -3.17 -6.43
C LYS A 38 21.72 -4.26 -7.45
N VAL A 39 22.07 -3.87 -8.68
CA VAL A 39 22.51 -4.78 -9.74
C VAL A 39 23.89 -4.35 -10.22
N ILE A 40 24.83 -5.30 -10.33
CA ILE A 40 26.19 -5.08 -10.86
C ILE A 40 26.52 -6.22 -11.81
N GLY A 41 26.59 -5.94 -13.12
CA GLY A 41 26.80 -6.98 -14.14
C GLY A 41 25.67 -8.00 -14.11
N ASP A 42 26.01 -9.27 -13.90
CA ASP A 42 25.07 -10.39 -13.76
C ASP A 42 24.70 -10.70 -12.29
N ALA A 43 25.20 -9.90 -11.33
CA ALA A 43 24.95 -10.07 -9.92
C ALA A 43 23.88 -9.11 -9.40
N ALA A 44 22.80 -9.65 -8.83
CA ALA A 44 21.79 -8.92 -8.08
C ALA A 44 22.07 -9.03 -6.57
N TYR A 45 22.08 -7.90 -5.89
CA TYR A 45 22.15 -7.80 -4.44
C TYR A 45 20.72 -7.65 -3.92
N VAL A 46 20.29 -8.60 -3.14
CA VAL A 46 18.91 -8.76 -2.73
C VAL A 46 18.83 -8.67 -1.20
N GLN A 47 18.02 -7.77 -0.69
CA GLN A 47 17.75 -7.65 0.74
C GLN A 47 16.55 -8.52 1.10
N VAL A 48 16.78 -9.55 1.92
CA VAL A 48 15.73 -10.40 2.44
C VAL A 48 15.07 -9.71 3.63
N PHE A 49 13.74 -9.67 3.67
CA PHE A 49 12.98 -9.04 4.75
C PHE A 49 12.91 -9.92 6.00
N ASP A 50 13.08 -11.22 5.82
CA ASP A 50 13.15 -12.20 6.89
C ASP A 50 14.59 -12.53 7.34
N SER A 51 14.70 -13.38 8.36
CA SER A 51 16.00 -13.91 8.79
C SER A 51 16.61 -14.81 7.73
N THR A 52 17.84 -14.53 7.35
CA THR A 52 18.63 -15.32 6.39
C THR A 52 19.26 -16.60 6.98
N ARG A 53 19.00 -16.91 8.25
CA ARG A 53 19.55 -18.11 8.91
C ARG A 53 19.12 -19.37 8.15
N GLY A 54 20.08 -20.23 7.83
CA GLY A 54 19.84 -21.49 7.13
C GLY A 54 19.78 -21.37 5.61
N LEU A 55 19.87 -20.19 5.02
CA LEU A 55 20.10 -20.00 3.57
C LEU A 55 21.45 -20.57 3.19
N LYS A 56 21.53 -21.15 1.99
CA LYS A 56 22.74 -21.80 1.46
C LYS A 56 23.07 -21.23 0.08
N ILE A 57 24.35 -21.30 -0.27
CA ILE A 57 24.78 -21.11 -1.65
C ILE A 57 24.13 -22.21 -2.50
N GLY A 58 23.56 -21.81 -3.63
CA GLY A 58 22.78 -22.68 -4.51
C GLY A 58 21.28 -22.62 -4.30
N ASP A 59 20.77 -22.00 -3.22
CA ASP A 59 19.35 -21.79 -3.03
C ASP A 59 18.76 -20.96 -4.21
N ARG A 60 17.53 -21.31 -4.61
CA ARG A 60 16.84 -20.69 -5.75
C ARG A 60 16.29 -19.31 -5.36
N VAL A 61 16.35 -18.38 -6.29
CA VAL A 61 15.69 -17.06 -6.20
C VAL A 61 14.79 -16.87 -7.42
N GLU A 62 13.58 -16.43 -7.18
CA GLU A 62 12.56 -16.19 -8.19
C GLU A 62 12.22 -14.70 -8.22
N PHE A 63 12.38 -14.07 -9.37
CA PHE A 63 12.12 -12.65 -9.59
C PHE A 63 10.72 -12.47 -10.14
N GLU A 64 9.98 -11.45 -9.64
CA GLU A 64 8.57 -11.26 -9.97
C GLU A 64 8.34 -10.23 -11.09
N GLY A 65 9.35 -9.46 -11.48
CA GLY A 65 9.25 -8.45 -12.53
C GLY A 65 8.53 -7.16 -12.12
N HIS A 66 8.18 -7.00 -10.85
CA HIS A 66 7.51 -5.80 -10.33
C HIS A 66 8.07 -5.38 -8.97
N MET A 67 7.82 -4.13 -8.57
CA MET A 67 8.19 -3.60 -7.25
C MET A 67 7.23 -4.10 -6.17
N LEU A 68 7.60 -3.89 -4.91
CA LEU A 68 6.68 -4.09 -3.78
C LEU A 68 5.43 -3.23 -3.98
N GLU A 69 4.27 -3.86 -3.94
CA GLU A 69 2.96 -3.23 -4.14
C GLU A 69 2.11 -3.33 -2.89
N ALA A 70 1.34 -2.27 -2.63
CA ALA A 70 0.27 -2.31 -1.66
C ALA A 70 -1.05 -2.65 -2.36
N THR A 71 -1.84 -3.52 -1.74
CA THR A 71 -3.22 -3.79 -2.13
C THR A 71 -4.12 -2.71 -1.54
N LEU A 72 -4.82 -1.99 -2.40
CA LEU A 72 -5.74 -0.91 -2.03
C LEU A 72 -7.16 -1.34 -2.38
N ALA A 73 -8.02 -1.44 -1.37
CA ALA A 73 -9.40 -1.90 -1.52
C ALA A 73 -10.22 -1.57 -0.27
N PRO A 74 -11.55 -1.66 -0.30
CA PRO A 74 -12.37 -1.68 0.91
C PRO A 74 -11.97 -2.85 1.84
N GLY A 75 -11.98 -2.60 3.15
CA GLY A 75 -11.62 -3.58 4.17
C GLY A 75 -10.24 -3.37 4.81
N LEU A 76 -9.56 -2.27 4.47
CA LEU A 76 -8.27 -1.90 5.07
C LEU A 76 -8.42 -1.13 6.39
N LEU A 77 -9.54 -0.45 6.62
CA LEU A 77 -9.74 0.37 7.81
C LEU A 77 -9.82 -0.49 9.09
N SER A 78 -9.31 0.05 10.19
CA SER A 78 -9.29 -0.59 11.52
C SER A 78 -8.55 -1.93 11.53
N ARG A 79 -7.49 -2.06 10.75
CA ARG A 79 -6.60 -3.22 10.70
C ARG A 79 -5.19 -2.87 11.12
N ASN A 80 -4.46 -3.88 11.56
CA ASN A 80 -3.05 -3.80 11.91
C ASN A 80 -2.24 -4.63 10.91
N TYR A 81 -1.27 -3.98 10.26
CA TYR A 81 -0.43 -4.62 9.25
C TYR A 81 1.03 -4.58 9.64
N ASP A 82 1.78 -5.57 9.15
CA ASP A 82 3.25 -5.48 9.13
C ASP A 82 3.75 -4.63 7.94
N GLY A 83 5.07 -4.51 7.79
CA GLY A 83 5.70 -3.75 6.70
C GLY A 83 5.49 -4.34 5.30
N LEU A 84 4.95 -5.55 5.18
CA LEU A 84 4.64 -6.24 3.93
C LEU A 84 3.13 -6.35 3.68
N GLN A 85 2.34 -5.61 4.46
CA GLN A 85 0.88 -5.60 4.42
C GLN A 85 0.24 -6.95 4.80
N ASN A 86 0.91 -7.74 5.63
CA ASN A 86 0.29 -8.90 6.25
C ASN A 86 -0.66 -8.46 7.36
N ASP A 87 -1.89 -8.97 7.38
CA ASP A 87 -2.86 -8.71 8.44
C ASP A 87 -2.43 -9.46 9.71
N LEU A 88 -1.98 -8.72 10.72
CA LEU A 88 -1.47 -9.28 11.97
C LEU A 88 -2.54 -9.99 12.80
N GLU A 89 -3.82 -9.66 12.61
CA GLU A 89 -4.92 -10.33 13.30
C GLU A 89 -5.18 -11.75 12.78
N LYS A 90 -4.71 -12.04 11.57
CA LYS A 90 -4.80 -13.37 10.95
C LYS A 90 -3.57 -14.24 11.20
N MET A 91 -2.55 -13.70 11.87
CA MET A 91 -1.33 -14.44 12.18
C MET A 91 -1.46 -15.16 13.52
N ASP A 92 -1.04 -16.42 13.54
CA ASP A 92 -0.96 -17.21 14.76
C ASP A 92 0.34 -16.93 15.53
N GLY A 93 0.24 -16.87 16.87
CA GLY A 93 1.42 -16.79 17.75
C GLY A 93 1.83 -15.38 18.15
N LEU A 94 2.87 -15.30 19.01
CA LEU A 94 3.41 -14.03 19.54
C LEU A 94 4.45 -13.39 18.60
N PHE A 95 4.95 -14.14 17.64
CA PHE A 95 5.99 -13.71 16.71
C PHE A 95 5.59 -14.08 15.30
N ILE A 96 5.88 -13.20 14.34
CA ILE A 96 5.68 -13.48 12.92
C ILE A 96 6.61 -14.62 12.51
N ALA A 97 6.03 -15.73 12.04
CA ALA A 97 6.80 -16.86 11.57
C ALA A 97 7.47 -16.51 10.22
N ARG A 98 8.68 -17.05 10.02
CA ARG A 98 9.46 -16.80 8.81
C ARG A 98 8.73 -17.26 7.56
N GLY A 99 8.62 -16.39 6.55
CA GLY A 99 7.91 -16.67 5.31
C GLY A 99 6.39 -16.71 5.43
N SER A 100 5.82 -16.27 6.57
CA SER A 100 4.37 -16.16 6.70
C SER A 100 3.84 -15.03 5.81
N VAL A 101 2.73 -15.32 5.15
CA VAL A 101 1.99 -14.36 4.33
C VAL A 101 0.51 -14.49 4.68
N THR A 102 -0.16 -13.35 4.87
CA THR A 102 -1.61 -13.30 5.05
C THR A 102 -2.22 -12.34 4.04
N ASP A 103 -3.48 -12.61 3.68
CA ASP A 103 -4.21 -11.69 2.81
C ASP A 103 -4.47 -10.36 3.54
N PRO A 104 -4.18 -9.22 2.89
CA PRO A 104 -4.35 -7.89 3.49
C PRO A 104 -5.82 -7.52 3.73
N ILE A 105 -6.73 -8.15 3.01
CA ILE A 105 -8.19 -7.94 3.10
C ILE A 105 -8.91 -9.28 3.08
N ASP A 106 -10.21 -9.27 3.33
CA ASP A 106 -11.09 -10.41 3.05
C ASP A 106 -11.62 -10.30 1.62
N PHE A 107 -11.04 -11.07 0.70
CA PHE A 107 -11.48 -11.11 -0.71
C PHE A 107 -12.87 -11.74 -0.90
N GLY A 108 -13.39 -12.44 0.10
CA GLY A 108 -14.73 -13.03 0.08
C GLY A 108 -15.83 -12.09 0.59
N ALA A 109 -15.46 -10.97 1.22
CA ALA A 109 -16.42 -10.01 1.75
C ALA A 109 -17.21 -9.32 0.63
N GLU A 110 -18.51 -9.15 0.85
CA GLU A 110 -19.40 -8.41 -0.03
C GLU A 110 -19.60 -6.98 0.47
N TRP A 111 -19.55 -6.03 -0.48
CA TRP A 111 -19.72 -4.61 -0.23
C TRP A 111 -20.92 -4.07 -0.98
N GLU A 112 -21.70 -3.20 -0.36
CA GLU A 112 -22.82 -2.52 -0.98
C GLU A 112 -22.32 -1.38 -1.86
N PHE A 113 -22.21 -1.66 -3.16
CA PHE A 113 -21.70 -0.71 -4.15
C PHE A 113 -22.83 0.19 -4.65
N THR A 114 -22.54 1.49 -4.73
CA THR A 114 -23.40 2.50 -5.34
C THR A 114 -22.66 3.17 -6.51
N PRO A 115 -23.16 3.11 -7.75
CA PRO A 115 -22.52 3.74 -8.88
C PRO A 115 -22.57 5.27 -8.78
N LEU A 116 -21.51 5.95 -9.20
CA LEU A 116 -21.40 7.40 -9.31
C LEU A 116 -21.20 7.86 -10.77
N ALA A 117 -20.55 7.03 -11.59
CA ALA A 117 -20.34 7.29 -13.01
C ALA A 117 -21.43 6.64 -13.86
N ALA A 118 -21.62 7.19 -15.05
CA ALA A 118 -22.54 6.68 -16.06
C ALA A 118 -21.81 6.26 -17.34
N ALA A 119 -22.45 5.38 -18.14
CA ALA A 119 -21.94 5.01 -19.45
C ALA A 119 -21.80 6.26 -20.35
N GLY A 120 -20.66 6.42 -21.01
CA GLY A 120 -20.29 7.57 -21.83
C GLY A 120 -19.45 8.63 -21.10
N ASP A 121 -19.30 8.56 -19.78
CA ASP A 121 -18.45 9.48 -19.03
C ASP A 121 -16.98 9.31 -19.42
N ARG A 122 -16.24 10.42 -19.50
CA ARG A 122 -14.81 10.42 -19.67
C ARG A 122 -14.12 10.41 -18.32
N VAL A 123 -13.24 9.44 -18.12
CA VAL A 123 -12.53 9.19 -16.84
C VAL A 123 -11.03 9.07 -17.05
N THR A 124 -10.27 9.40 -16.02
CA THR A 124 -8.82 9.26 -15.94
C THR A 124 -8.48 8.63 -14.60
N ALA A 125 -7.20 8.37 -14.34
CA ALA A 125 -6.75 7.89 -13.03
C ALA A 125 -7.41 8.66 -11.88
N ALA A 126 -7.84 7.95 -10.84
CA ALA A 126 -8.56 8.45 -9.67
C ALA A 126 -9.96 9.05 -9.92
N SER A 127 -10.50 9.02 -11.14
CA SER A 127 -11.91 9.38 -11.36
C SER A 127 -12.84 8.39 -10.64
N TRP A 128 -13.85 8.89 -9.97
CA TRP A 128 -14.77 8.08 -9.18
C TRP A 128 -15.76 7.33 -10.07
N LEU A 129 -15.84 6.03 -9.90
CA LEU A 129 -16.78 5.16 -10.60
C LEU A 129 -17.98 4.77 -9.75
N GLY A 130 -17.75 4.66 -8.43
CA GLY A 130 -18.77 4.33 -7.45
C GLY A 130 -18.25 4.53 -6.04
N GLU A 131 -19.03 4.09 -5.07
CA GLU A 131 -18.67 4.14 -3.67
C GLU A 131 -19.23 2.95 -2.90
N VAL A 132 -18.58 2.61 -1.80
CA VAL A 132 -19.05 1.63 -0.82
C VAL A 132 -18.95 2.23 0.57
N LYS A 133 -19.86 1.87 1.46
CA LYS A 133 -19.78 2.30 2.86
C LYS A 133 -18.82 1.38 3.62
N GLU A 134 -17.69 1.93 4.04
CA GLU A 134 -16.73 1.25 4.89
C GLU A 134 -16.73 1.91 6.28
N GLN A 135 -17.39 1.26 7.24
CA GLN A 135 -17.61 1.79 8.59
C GLN A 135 -18.26 3.20 8.56
N TRP A 136 -17.49 4.27 8.84
CA TRP A 136 -17.97 5.66 8.85
C TRP A 136 -17.56 6.43 7.59
N VAL A 137 -16.78 5.82 6.68
CA VAL A 137 -16.26 6.46 5.47
C VAL A 137 -16.99 5.96 4.24
N MET A 138 -17.30 6.86 3.31
CA MET A 138 -17.73 6.50 1.95
C MET A 138 -16.48 6.29 1.09
N HIS A 139 -16.03 5.04 1.02
CA HIS A 139 -14.85 4.64 0.26
C HIS A 139 -15.15 4.76 -1.24
N LYS A 140 -14.37 5.58 -1.93
CA LYS A 140 -14.55 5.81 -3.36
C LYS A 140 -13.85 4.73 -4.18
N ILE A 141 -14.61 4.06 -5.01
CA ILE A 141 -14.09 3.13 -6.03
C ILE A 141 -13.76 3.95 -7.26
N MET A 142 -12.52 3.86 -7.71
CA MET A 142 -12.00 4.75 -8.72
C MET A 142 -11.23 4.01 -9.82
N VAL A 143 -11.02 4.70 -10.93
CA VAL A 143 -10.11 4.23 -11.99
C VAL A 143 -8.72 4.05 -11.37
N PRO A 144 -8.07 2.89 -11.55
CA PRO A 144 -6.74 2.61 -10.98
C PRO A 144 -5.70 3.68 -11.33
N PHE A 145 -4.81 3.97 -10.41
CA PHE A 145 -3.74 4.97 -10.59
C PHE A 145 -2.75 4.60 -11.70
N THR A 146 -2.69 3.34 -12.07
CA THR A 146 -1.85 2.83 -13.17
C THR A 146 -2.41 3.17 -14.55
N MET A 147 -3.69 3.52 -14.63
CA MET A 147 -4.41 3.84 -15.87
C MET A 147 -4.31 5.35 -16.14
N THR A 148 -3.18 5.80 -16.71
CA THR A 148 -2.85 7.22 -16.85
C THR A 148 -3.52 7.93 -18.03
N ASP A 149 -4.10 7.19 -18.97
CA ASP A 149 -4.75 7.73 -20.15
C ASP A 149 -6.19 8.18 -19.86
N THR A 150 -6.87 8.67 -20.90
CA THR A 150 -8.29 8.99 -20.84
C THR A 150 -9.10 7.84 -21.37
N TYR A 151 -10.06 7.38 -20.59
CA TYR A 151 -10.96 6.27 -20.91
C TYR A 151 -12.39 6.76 -21.00
N THR A 152 -13.24 5.99 -21.67
CA THR A 152 -14.69 6.20 -21.69
C THR A 152 -15.36 5.06 -20.92
N VAL A 153 -16.24 5.39 -19.99
CA VAL A 153 -17.02 4.38 -19.26
C VAL A 153 -17.97 3.68 -20.22
N LYS A 154 -17.77 2.37 -20.41
CA LYS A 154 -18.64 1.52 -21.22
C LYS A 154 -19.86 1.08 -20.43
N SER A 155 -19.65 0.64 -19.20
CA SER A 155 -20.70 0.21 -18.29
C SER A 155 -20.26 0.29 -16.84
N VAL A 156 -21.20 0.50 -15.94
CA VAL A 156 -21.05 0.37 -14.49
C VAL A 156 -22.19 -0.52 -13.99
N VAL A 157 -21.91 -1.41 -13.05
CA VAL A 157 -22.92 -2.28 -12.47
C VAL A 157 -23.96 -1.47 -11.67
N PRO A 158 -25.22 -1.92 -11.58
CA PRO A 158 -26.23 -1.26 -10.74
C PRO A 158 -25.86 -1.32 -9.26
N ALA A 159 -26.51 -0.52 -8.43
CA ALA A 159 -26.37 -0.63 -6.97
C ALA A 159 -26.69 -2.04 -6.50
N GLY A 160 -25.83 -2.61 -5.66
CA GLY A 160 -25.96 -3.99 -5.20
C GLY A 160 -24.75 -4.46 -4.41
N LYS A 161 -24.76 -5.73 -4.02
CA LYS A 161 -23.67 -6.37 -3.29
C LYS A 161 -22.70 -7.05 -4.24
N TYR A 162 -21.43 -6.70 -4.13
CA TYR A 162 -20.34 -7.23 -4.95
C TYR A 162 -19.13 -7.52 -4.08
N ARG A 163 -18.34 -8.51 -4.46
CA ARG A 163 -17.03 -8.77 -3.87
C ARG A 163 -16.02 -7.76 -4.41
N VAL A 164 -14.95 -7.56 -3.67
CA VAL A 164 -13.89 -6.63 -4.11
C VAL A 164 -13.23 -7.03 -5.43
N THR A 165 -13.28 -8.30 -5.79
CA THR A 165 -12.73 -8.88 -7.03
C THR A 165 -13.71 -8.88 -8.20
N ASP A 166 -14.98 -8.58 -7.96
CA ASP A 166 -15.98 -8.54 -9.05
C ASP A 166 -15.75 -7.30 -9.92
N THR A 167 -15.98 -7.43 -11.23
CA THR A 167 -15.93 -6.30 -12.15
C THR A 167 -17.10 -5.37 -11.88
N VAL A 168 -16.83 -4.17 -11.39
CA VAL A 168 -17.85 -3.14 -11.08
C VAL A 168 -18.02 -2.10 -12.17
N ALA A 169 -17.03 -1.93 -13.03
CA ALA A 169 -17.13 -1.08 -14.22
C ALA A 169 -16.25 -1.64 -15.35
N VAL A 170 -16.62 -1.28 -16.57
CA VAL A 170 -15.80 -1.52 -17.77
C VAL A 170 -15.54 -0.16 -18.42
N VAL A 171 -14.27 0.13 -18.70
CA VAL A 171 -13.86 1.35 -19.38
C VAL A 171 -13.14 0.99 -20.69
N THR A 172 -13.28 1.80 -21.71
CA THR A 172 -12.69 1.60 -23.05
C THR A 172 -11.63 2.66 -23.28
N ASP A 173 -10.45 2.26 -23.76
CA ASP A 173 -9.38 3.18 -24.17
C ASP A 173 -9.62 3.82 -25.56
N ALA A 174 -8.65 4.62 -26.02
CA ALA A 174 -8.71 5.30 -27.32
C ALA A 174 -8.63 4.33 -28.51
N GLU A 175 -8.02 3.16 -28.31
CA GLU A 175 -7.86 2.07 -29.27
C GLU A 175 -9.09 1.18 -29.36
N GLY A 176 -10.07 1.36 -28.45
CA GLY A 176 -11.30 0.58 -28.38
C GLY A 176 -11.17 -0.71 -27.57
N CYS A 177 -10.10 -0.87 -26.81
CA CYS A 177 -9.90 -2.02 -25.91
C CYS A 177 -10.64 -1.80 -24.59
N ASP A 178 -11.31 -2.83 -24.11
CA ASP A 178 -12.04 -2.80 -22.85
C ASP A 178 -11.14 -3.21 -21.68
N HIS A 179 -11.28 -2.51 -20.57
CA HIS A 179 -10.59 -2.77 -19.32
C HIS A 179 -11.59 -2.94 -18.19
N ASP A 180 -11.50 -4.07 -17.52
CA ASP A 180 -12.33 -4.40 -16.36
C ASP A 180 -11.78 -3.70 -15.11
N ILE A 181 -12.67 -3.02 -14.38
CA ILE A 181 -12.34 -2.35 -13.13
C ILE A 181 -13.03 -3.08 -11.98
N THR A 182 -12.22 -3.44 -10.99
CA THR A 182 -12.67 -4.03 -9.72
C THR A 182 -12.54 -3.01 -8.58
N MET A 183 -12.93 -3.37 -7.37
CA MET A 183 -12.73 -2.51 -6.20
C MET A 183 -11.32 -2.61 -5.62
N VAL A 184 -10.47 -3.49 -6.18
CA VAL A 184 -9.08 -3.69 -5.76
C VAL A 184 -8.16 -3.07 -6.79
N GLN A 185 -7.17 -2.30 -6.33
CA GLN A 185 -6.04 -1.90 -7.14
C GLN A 185 -4.72 -2.17 -6.42
N ARG A 186 -3.65 -2.37 -7.16
CA ARG A 186 -2.29 -2.51 -6.64
C ARG A 186 -1.48 -1.29 -7.00
N TRP A 187 -0.68 -0.82 -6.06
CA TRP A 187 0.16 0.33 -6.27
C TRP A 187 1.57 0.12 -5.73
N PRO A 188 2.63 0.38 -6.53
CA PRO A 188 4.01 0.27 -6.08
C PRO A 188 4.30 1.25 -4.94
N VAL A 189 4.71 0.74 -3.76
CA VAL A 189 4.88 1.56 -2.54
C VAL A 189 5.96 2.62 -2.65
N LYS A 190 6.92 2.46 -3.56
CA LYS A 190 8.02 3.42 -3.81
C LYS A 190 7.68 4.48 -4.85
N GLN A 191 6.49 4.42 -5.45
CA GLN A 191 6.04 5.42 -6.42
C GLN A 191 5.06 6.38 -5.78
N ALA A 192 5.32 7.69 -5.92
CA ALA A 192 4.36 8.70 -5.49
C ALA A 192 3.15 8.71 -6.44
N VAL A 193 1.94 8.74 -5.89
CA VAL A 193 0.71 8.96 -6.67
C VAL A 193 0.76 10.36 -7.28
N ARG A 194 0.53 10.48 -8.60
CA ARG A 194 0.60 11.72 -9.36
C ARG A 194 -0.66 12.00 -10.19
N CYS A 195 -1.80 11.47 -9.76
CA CYS A 195 -3.09 11.65 -10.44
C CYS A 195 -3.82 12.94 -10.06
N TYR A 196 -3.21 13.80 -9.24
CA TYR A 196 -3.79 15.10 -8.86
C TYR A 196 -3.41 16.18 -9.87
N ARG A 197 -4.33 17.10 -10.12
CA ARG A 197 -4.17 18.20 -11.07
C ARG A 197 -3.18 19.27 -10.57
N GLU A 198 -3.27 19.61 -9.28
CA GLU A 198 -2.40 20.56 -8.62
C GLU A 198 -2.32 20.28 -7.11
N LYS A 199 -1.29 20.77 -6.47
CA LYS A 199 -1.19 20.80 -5.00
C LYS A 199 -1.44 22.23 -4.53
N PRO A 200 -2.64 22.56 -4.03
CA PRO A 200 -2.90 23.88 -3.50
C PRO A 200 -2.01 24.15 -2.26
N ARG A 201 -1.72 25.43 -2.00
CA ARG A 201 -1.03 25.81 -0.77
C ARG A 201 -1.98 25.56 0.42
N PRO A 202 -1.47 25.03 1.55
CA PRO A 202 -2.27 24.92 2.75
C PRO A 202 -2.86 26.26 3.15
N SER A 203 -4.17 26.31 3.38
CA SER A 203 -4.91 27.54 3.72
C SER A 203 -5.74 27.39 4.99
N ARG A 204 -5.83 26.18 5.55
CA ARG A 204 -6.60 25.86 6.74
C ARG A 204 -5.68 25.30 7.83
N VAL A 205 -6.00 25.64 9.06
CA VAL A 205 -5.29 25.09 10.23
C VAL A 205 -5.97 23.79 10.65
N MET A 206 -5.18 22.76 10.88
CA MET A 206 -5.63 21.50 11.45
C MET A 206 -5.69 21.66 12.98
N GLU A 207 -6.83 21.42 13.57
CA GLU A 207 -6.99 21.38 15.02
C GLU A 207 -6.42 20.05 15.55
N THR A 208 -5.33 20.14 16.35
CA THR A 208 -4.69 18.96 16.94
C THR A 208 -5.29 18.59 18.29
N GLY A 209 -6.08 19.45 18.89
CA GLY A 209 -6.61 19.31 20.24
C GLY A 209 -5.57 19.56 21.34
N VAL A 210 -4.33 19.89 20.97
CA VAL A 210 -3.26 20.22 21.91
C VAL A 210 -3.07 21.74 21.90
N ARG A 211 -3.58 22.42 22.94
CA ARG A 211 -3.61 23.90 23.03
C ARG A 211 -2.27 24.57 22.72
N ALA A 212 -1.16 24.00 23.23
CA ALA A 212 0.17 24.57 22.98
C ALA A 212 0.58 24.51 21.50
N ILE A 213 0.19 23.45 20.79
CA ILE A 213 0.46 23.32 19.35
C ILE A 213 -0.44 24.29 18.57
N ASP A 214 -1.74 24.21 18.81
CA ASP A 214 -2.73 25.01 18.06
C ASP A 214 -2.53 26.52 18.22
N THR A 215 -1.96 26.95 19.37
CA THR A 215 -1.70 28.37 19.66
C THR A 215 -0.33 28.84 19.17
N PHE A 216 0.73 28.06 19.41
CA PHE A 216 2.12 28.55 19.21
C PHE A 216 2.81 27.95 18.00
N ASN A 217 2.40 26.76 17.55
CA ASN A 217 2.97 26.06 16.40
C ASN A 217 1.86 25.38 15.58
N PRO A 218 0.88 26.15 15.07
CA PRO A 218 -0.27 25.55 14.40
C PRO A 218 0.16 24.73 13.19
N MET A 219 -0.48 23.59 13.03
CA MET A 219 -0.29 22.73 11.87
C MET A 219 -1.31 23.08 10.80
N ALA A 220 -0.87 23.09 9.55
CA ALA A 220 -1.78 23.27 8.43
C ALA A 220 -2.31 21.93 7.91
N GLU A 221 -3.56 21.88 7.46
CA GLU A 221 -4.09 20.74 6.70
C GLU A 221 -3.19 20.50 5.47
N GLY A 222 -2.74 19.26 5.26
CA GLY A 222 -1.80 18.91 4.20
C GLY A 222 -0.34 19.34 4.49
N GLY A 223 -0.07 19.89 5.67
CA GLY A 223 1.27 20.23 6.12
C GLY A 223 2.05 19.05 6.69
N THR A 224 3.30 19.29 7.07
CA THR A 224 4.18 18.32 7.73
C THR A 224 4.66 18.90 9.04
N GLY A 225 4.49 18.14 10.14
CA GLY A 225 5.00 18.47 11.45
C GLY A 225 6.20 17.60 11.82
N PHE A 226 7.10 18.14 12.66
CA PHE A 226 8.25 17.44 13.20
C PHE A 226 8.27 17.55 14.72
N ILE A 227 8.41 16.42 15.43
CA ILE A 227 8.45 16.35 16.89
C ILE A 227 9.85 15.92 17.33
N PRO A 228 10.82 16.84 17.48
CA PRO A 228 12.17 16.53 17.92
C PRO A 228 12.22 16.31 19.44
N GLY A 229 13.20 15.55 19.88
CA GLY A 229 13.46 15.38 21.29
C GLY A 229 14.36 14.20 21.61
N PRO A 230 15.07 14.22 22.75
CA PRO A 230 15.87 13.09 23.21
C PRO A 230 14.98 11.91 23.63
N PHE A 231 15.62 10.78 23.93
CA PHE A 231 14.94 9.63 24.51
C PHE A 231 14.21 10.00 25.81
N GLY A 232 12.95 9.54 25.93
CA GLY A 232 12.13 9.82 27.13
C GLY A 232 11.45 11.20 27.14
N ALA A 233 11.59 12.04 26.10
CA ALA A 233 10.98 13.37 26.04
C ALA A 233 9.45 13.36 25.76
N GLY A 234 8.82 12.19 25.65
CA GLY A 234 7.38 12.08 25.44
C GLY A 234 6.93 12.26 23.99
N LYS A 235 7.82 12.13 22.99
CA LYS A 235 7.48 12.28 21.55
C LYS A 235 6.31 11.39 21.13
N THR A 236 6.39 10.10 21.40
CA THR A 236 5.36 9.11 21.06
C THR A 236 4.05 9.40 21.79
N VAL A 237 4.11 9.84 23.05
CA VAL A 237 2.91 10.23 23.83
C VAL A 237 2.23 11.42 23.18
N LEU A 238 2.97 12.44 22.75
CA LEU A 238 2.43 13.61 22.06
C LEU A 238 1.83 13.20 20.70
N GLN A 239 2.51 12.35 19.94
CA GLN A 239 2.03 11.83 18.67
C GLN A 239 0.69 11.07 18.84
N HIS A 240 0.59 10.22 19.86
CA HIS A 240 -0.67 9.52 20.18
C HIS A 240 -1.77 10.48 20.62
N ALA A 241 -1.44 11.53 21.38
CA ALA A 241 -2.42 12.54 21.79
C ALA A 241 -2.99 13.29 20.57
N ILE A 242 -2.12 13.71 19.66
CA ILE A 242 -2.54 14.35 18.39
C ILE A 242 -3.41 13.38 17.59
N SER A 243 -2.98 12.13 17.41
CA SER A 243 -3.73 11.13 16.63
C SER A 243 -5.14 10.85 17.18
N LYS A 244 -5.32 10.97 18.50
CA LYS A 244 -6.63 10.74 19.15
C LYS A 244 -7.56 11.96 19.11
N GLN A 245 -7.03 13.14 18.96
CA GLN A 245 -7.76 14.40 19.15
C GLN A 245 -7.83 15.26 17.89
N ALA A 246 -6.98 15.00 16.88
CA ALA A 246 -6.99 15.75 15.64
C ALA A 246 -8.32 15.60 14.90
N ASP A 247 -8.78 16.69 14.29
CA ASP A 247 -9.94 16.70 13.41
C ASP A 247 -9.57 16.04 12.08
N ALA A 248 -9.66 14.71 12.03
CA ALA A 248 -9.34 13.89 10.88
C ALA A 248 -10.28 12.69 10.77
N ASP A 249 -10.74 12.41 9.56
CA ASP A 249 -11.65 11.28 9.30
C ASP A 249 -10.94 9.93 9.41
N ILE A 250 -9.67 9.86 8.98
CA ILE A 250 -8.85 8.64 8.97
C ILE A 250 -7.48 8.97 9.56
N ILE A 251 -7.02 8.12 10.46
CA ILE A 251 -5.71 8.20 11.10
C ILE A 251 -4.90 6.98 10.68
N ILE A 252 -3.73 7.22 10.08
CA ILE A 252 -2.79 6.17 9.73
C ILE A 252 -1.55 6.30 10.61
N MET A 253 -1.32 5.29 11.44
CA MET A 253 -0.14 5.22 12.30
C MET A 253 0.89 4.27 11.70
N VAL A 254 2.10 4.77 11.46
CA VAL A 254 3.22 3.95 10.97
C VAL A 254 4.30 3.90 12.03
N ALA A 255 4.50 2.73 12.63
CA ALA A 255 5.55 2.49 13.62
C ALA A 255 6.81 1.96 12.94
N CYS A 256 7.87 2.78 12.91
CA CYS A 256 9.17 2.40 12.37
C CYS A 256 10.22 2.40 13.47
N GLY A 257 10.67 1.21 13.90
CA GLY A 257 11.68 1.08 14.95
C GLY A 257 11.21 1.49 16.35
N GLU A 258 9.92 1.60 16.56
CA GLU A 258 9.32 1.82 17.88
C GLU A 258 9.39 0.55 18.73
N ARG A 259 9.38 0.72 20.06
CA ARG A 259 9.25 -0.41 20.97
C ARG A 259 7.81 -0.90 20.99
N ALA A 260 7.66 -2.21 20.89
CA ALA A 260 6.38 -2.88 21.07
C ALA A 260 5.92 -2.76 22.54
#